data_638e8f45b5729b5a212a8aaa0ee39369
#
_entry.id   638e8f45b5729b5a212a8aaa0ee39369
#
_cell.length_a   1.000
_cell.length_b   1.000
_cell.length_c   1.000
_cell.angle_alpha   90.00
_cell.angle_beta   90.00
_cell.angle_gamma   90.00
#
_symmetry.space_group_name_H-M   'P 1'
#
loop_
_entity.id
_entity.type
_entity.pdbx_description
1 polymer ?
#
loop_
_entity_poly.entity_id
_entity_poly.type
_entity_poly.pdbx_seq_one_letter_code
_entity_poly.pdbx_strand_id
1 'polypeptide(L)'
;YVYFSNANELNSWRYMMLAFTLSSLKDATSHLFTQPSFDDFDVLSVTIVSYITFSMDGHLNAAFFEDADTQPDKLCSWQRLRPVCFSIIKGKQPPVSFQITFFLEKDKASNLFNDSMLANNQDIDGFTLHLSYRNHTLSLSTGTVFSRFSLDRDSERLWDHYVAAWIKQKQLDFEEA
;
A
#
# COMPACT_ATOMS: atom_id res chain seq x y z
N TYR A 1 34.72 -22.50 -7.32
CA TYR A 1 34.84 -21.07 -7.66
C TYR A 1 34.10 -20.85 -8.98
N VAL A 2 32.91 -20.28 -8.93
CA VAL A 2 32.20 -19.84 -10.13
C VAL A 2 32.20 -18.33 -10.10
N TYR A 3 32.89 -17.71 -11.03
CA TYR A 3 32.90 -16.29 -11.30
C TYR A 3 31.58 -15.92 -11.96
N PHE A 4 30.74 -15.15 -11.28
CA PHE A 4 29.62 -14.44 -11.91
C PHE A 4 30.14 -13.10 -12.46
N SER A 5 30.32 -13.10 -13.76
CA SER A 5 30.62 -11.89 -14.52
C SER A 5 29.41 -11.52 -15.35
N ASN A 6 28.52 -10.66 -14.79
CA ASN A 6 27.66 -9.79 -15.60
C ASN A 6 26.97 -8.76 -14.70
N ALA A 7 27.34 -7.50 -14.91
CA ALA A 7 26.72 -6.35 -14.25
C ALA A 7 25.19 -6.21 -14.56
N ASN A 8 24.67 -6.94 -15.55
CA ASN A 8 23.24 -7.00 -15.87
C ASN A 8 22.44 -7.93 -14.95
N GLU A 9 23.04 -8.89 -14.27
CA GLU A 9 22.32 -9.76 -13.34
C GLU A 9 22.13 -9.11 -11.97
N LEU A 10 23.02 -8.21 -11.57
CA LEU A 10 22.86 -7.44 -10.33
C LEU A 10 21.67 -6.45 -10.38
N ASN A 11 21.26 -6.01 -11.56
CA ASN A 11 20.06 -5.19 -11.74
C ASN A 11 18.76 -6.00 -11.69
N SER A 12 18.79 -7.32 -11.91
CA SER A 12 17.63 -8.21 -11.87
C SER A 12 17.07 -8.42 -10.45
N TRP A 13 17.92 -8.30 -9.42
CA TRP A 13 17.50 -8.46 -8.02
C TRP A 13 16.85 -7.23 -7.40
N ARG A 14 16.95 -6.09 -8.08
CA ARG A 14 16.39 -4.79 -7.65
C ARG A 14 14.88 -4.65 -7.85
N TYR A 15 14.25 -5.55 -8.59
CA TYR A 15 12.84 -5.47 -8.99
C TYR A 15 11.87 -6.27 -8.11
N MET A 16 12.30 -6.76 -6.95
CA MET A 16 11.43 -7.56 -6.08
C MET A 16 10.52 -6.75 -5.16
N MET A 17 10.75 -5.46 -5.05
CA MET A 17 9.93 -4.54 -4.27
C MET A 17 10.27 -3.14 -4.75
N LEU A 18 9.36 -2.52 -5.49
CA LEU A 18 9.55 -1.15 -5.90
C LEU A 18 9.39 -0.26 -4.66
N ALA A 19 10.43 0.48 -4.34
CA ALA A 19 10.41 1.44 -3.25
C ALA A 19 10.55 2.85 -3.81
N PHE A 20 9.67 3.74 -3.37
CA PHE A 20 9.65 5.14 -3.75
C PHE A 20 9.84 6.01 -2.53
N THR A 21 10.63 7.06 -2.66
CA THR A 21 10.70 8.15 -1.70
C THR A 21 9.94 9.34 -2.26
N LEU A 22 8.97 9.84 -1.51
CA LEU A 22 8.14 10.98 -1.93
C LEU A 22 8.86 12.29 -1.62
N SER A 23 9.09 13.10 -2.65
CA SER A 23 9.88 14.35 -2.57
C SER A 23 9.13 15.46 -1.82
N SER A 24 7.80 15.51 -1.94
CA SER A 24 6.94 16.49 -1.25
C SER A 24 6.10 15.83 -0.18
N LEU A 25 6.59 15.88 1.06
CA LEU A 25 5.84 15.36 2.22
C LEU A 25 4.47 16.04 2.38
N LYS A 26 4.37 17.35 2.12
CA LYS A 26 3.12 18.10 2.24
C LYS A 26 2.07 17.61 1.26
N ASP A 27 2.45 17.43 0.00
CA ASP A 27 1.51 17.01 -1.05
C ASP A 27 1.12 15.55 -0.83
N ALA A 28 2.08 14.69 -0.50
CA ALA A 28 1.81 13.28 -0.21
C ALA A 28 0.88 13.09 1.00
N THR A 29 1.09 13.84 2.08
CA THR A 29 0.20 13.78 3.25
C THR A 29 -1.17 14.37 2.95
N SER A 30 -1.27 15.38 2.08
CA SER A 30 -2.55 15.89 1.59
C SER A 30 -3.32 14.83 0.80
N HIS A 31 -2.67 14.16 -0.15
CA HIS A 31 -3.27 13.06 -0.91
C HIS A 31 -3.70 11.91 -0.01
N LEU A 32 -2.90 11.60 1.01
CA LEU A 32 -3.16 10.50 1.91
C LEU A 32 -4.34 10.78 2.86
N PHE A 33 -4.39 11.95 3.50
CA PHE A 33 -5.30 12.20 4.60
C PHE A 33 -6.45 13.16 4.28
N THR A 34 -6.33 14.00 3.25
CA THR A 34 -7.36 15.02 2.93
C THR A 34 -8.05 14.79 1.59
N GLN A 35 -7.39 14.12 0.65
CA GLN A 35 -7.94 13.82 -0.67
C GLN A 35 -8.38 12.36 -0.78
N PRO A 36 -9.26 12.01 -1.74
CA PRO A 36 -9.74 10.64 -1.93
C PRO A 36 -8.77 9.75 -2.74
N SER A 37 -7.49 10.12 -2.80
CA SER A 37 -6.53 9.47 -3.71
C SER A 37 -6.31 8.00 -3.40
N PHE A 38 -6.44 7.59 -2.13
CA PHE A 38 -6.24 6.21 -1.67
C PHE A 38 -7.56 5.51 -1.27
N ASP A 39 -8.72 6.11 -1.55
CA ASP A 39 -10.02 5.59 -1.08
C ASP A 39 -10.44 4.27 -1.75
N ASP A 40 -9.80 3.89 -2.87
CA ASP A 40 -10.00 2.61 -3.53
C ASP A 40 -9.38 1.42 -2.78
N PHE A 41 -8.50 1.71 -1.81
CA PHE A 41 -7.81 0.69 -1.02
C PHE A 41 -8.54 0.37 0.27
N ASP A 42 -8.46 -0.90 0.66
CA ASP A 42 -8.76 -1.35 2.00
C ASP A 42 -7.49 -1.27 2.88
N VAL A 43 -7.62 -1.41 4.18
CA VAL A 43 -6.51 -1.25 5.14
C VAL A 43 -6.26 -2.57 5.85
N LEU A 44 -5.03 -3.07 5.85
CA LEU A 44 -4.60 -4.18 6.68
C LEU A 44 -4.22 -3.71 8.09
N SER A 45 -3.45 -2.63 8.17
CA SER A 45 -3.01 -2.10 9.45
C SER A 45 -2.61 -0.63 9.37
N VAL A 46 -2.75 0.08 10.47
CA VAL A 46 -2.24 1.44 10.66
C VAL A 46 -1.54 1.52 12.01
N THR A 47 -0.34 2.07 12.02
CA THR A 47 0.37 2.45 13.25
C THR A 47 0.78 3.91 13.15
N ILE A 48 0.39 4.73 14.13
CA ILE A 48 0.76 6.15 14.21
C ILE A 48 1.41 6.38 15.57
N VAL A 49 2.64 6.88 15.54
CA VAL A 49 3.40 7.25 16.74
C VAL A 49 3.40 8.77 16.86
N SER A 50 2.70 9.28 17.86
CA SER A 50 2.71 10.69 18.24
C SER A 50 3.16 10.83 19.72
N TYR A 51 2.38 11.47 20.59
CA TYR A 51 2.60 11.45 22.04
C TYR A 51 2.31 10.08 22.68
N ILE A 52 1.53 9.24 22.01
CA ILE A 52 1.34 7.81 22.27
C ILE A 52 1.34 7.06 20.94
N THR A 53 1.38 5.74 20.99
CA THR A 53 1.23 4.89 19.81
C THR A 53 -0.22 4.46 19.64
N PHE A 54 -0.77 4.73 18.46
CA PHE A 54 -2.06 4.22 18.01
C PHE A 54 -1.82 3.07 17.06
N SER A 55 -2.44 1.92 17.32
CA SER A 55 -2.39 0.75 16.43
C SER A 55 -3.82 0.34 16.09
N MET A 56 -4.10 0.20 14.82
CA MET A 56 -5.40 -0.20 14.29
C MET A 56 -5.21 -1.42 13.40
N ASP A 57 -5.96 -2.46 13.69
CA ASP A 57 -6.16 -3.61 12.80
C ASP A 57 -7.28 -3.24 11.82
N GLY A 58 -7.05 -3.49 10.54
CA GLY A 58 -8.01 -3.16 9.49
C GLY A 58 -9.18 -4.12 9.38
N HIS A 59 -9.14 -5.28 10.06
CA HIS A 59 -10.22 -6.24 10.01
C HIS A 59 -11.49 -5.72 10.71
N LEU A 60 -12.62 -5.90 10.04
CA LEU A 60 -13.91 -5.51 10.62
C LEU A 60 -14.29 -6.46 11.74
N ASN A 61 -14.68 -5.89 12.87
CA ASN A 61 -15.20 -6.71 13.98
C ASN A 61 -16.67 -7.06 13.70
N ALA A 62 -16.91 -8.32 13.33
CA ALA A 62 -18.25 -8.81 13.01
C ALA A 62 -19.25 -8.62 14.18
N ALA A 63 -18.79 -8.67 15.42
CA ALA A 63 -19.66 -8.47 16.60
C ALA A 63 -20.18 -7.02 16.75
N PHE A 64 -19.57 -6.05 16.03
CA PHE A 64 -20.02 -4.67 16.03
C PHE A 64 -21.20 -4.44 15.08
N PHE A 65 -21.41 -5.33 14.12
CA PHE A 65 -22.47 -5.23 13.12
C PHE A 65 -23.61 -6.17 13.49
N GLU A 66 -24.83 -5.67 13.58
CA GLU A 66 -26.01 -6.44 13.97
C GLU A 66 -26.47 -7.41 12.85
N ASP A 67 -26.10 -7.13 11.60
CA ASP A 67 -26.51 -7.93 10.44
C ASP A 67 -25.54 -9.07 10.15
N ALA A 68 -26.09 -10.28 10.01
CA ALA A 68 -25.36 -11.52 9.71
C ALA A 68 -24.63 -11.50 8.34
N ASP A 69 -24.87 -10.49 7.50
CA ASP A 69 -24.24 -10.32 6.17
C ASP A 69 -22.84 -9.69 6.22
N THR A 70 -22.38 -9.26 7.40
CA THR A 70 -21.03 -8.73 7.54
C THR A 70 -20.04 -9.89 7.63
N GLN A 71 -19.35 -10.16 6.53
CA GLN A 71 -18.31 -11.19 6.52
C GLN A 71 -17.17 -10.81 7.48
N PRO A 72 -16.77 -11.70 8.41
CA PRO A 72 -15.77 -11.39 9.43
C PRO A 72 -14.37 -11.08 8.87
N ASP A 73 -14.11 -11.49 7.63
CA ASP A 73 -12.80 -11.30 6.98
C ASP A 73 -12.71 -10.02 6.13
N LYS A 74 -13.73 -9.17 6.15
CA LYS A 74 -13.69 -7.91 5.41
C LYS A 74 -12.77 -6.91 6.08
N LEU A 75 -11.98 -6.23 5.24
CA LEU A 75 -11.16 -5.11 5.64
C LEU A 75 -11.95 -3.80 5.61
N CYS A 76 -11.56 -2.88 6.48
CA CYS A 76 -12.10 -1.54 6.49
C CYS A 76 -11.50 -0.72 5.34
N SER A 77 -12.33 0.00 4.59
CA SER A 77 -11.83 0.88 3.54
C SER A 77 -11.06 2.08 4.11
N TRP A 78 -10.06 2.55 3.37
CA TRP A 78 -9.34 3.77 3.75
C TRP A 78 -10.25 4.99 3.84
N GLN A 79 -11.22 5.10 2.96
CA GLN A 79 -12.23 6.16 3.01
C GLN A 79 -12.86 6.31 4.40
N ARG A 80 -13.11 5.19 5.08
CA ARG A 80 -13.71 5.17 6.42
C ARG A 80 -12.70 5.49 7.51
N LEU A 81 -11.46 4.98 7.41
CA LEU A 81 -10.40 5.18 8.41
C LEU A 81 -9.66 6.52 8.27
N ARG A 82 -9.58 7.06 7.07
CA ARG A 82 -8.87 8.32 6.77
C ARG A 82 -9.20 9.48 7.73
N PRO A 83 -10.49 9.82 8.00
CA PRO A 83 -10.82 10.90 8.92
C PRO A 83 -10.34 10.64 10.35
N VAL A 84 -10.36 9.39 10.80
CA VAL A 84 -9.89 8.99 12.13
C VAL A 84 -8.38 9.19 12.22
N CYS A 85 -7.63 8.65 11.26
CA CYS A 85 -6.18 8.82 11.18
C CYS A 85 -5.79 10.30 11.08
N PHE A 86 -6.51 11.08 10.26
CA PHE A 86 -6.29 12.51 10.16
C PHE A 86 -6.50 13.24 11.49
N SER A 87 -7.50 12.86 12.28
CA SER A 87 -7.74 13.46 13.58
C SER A 87 -6.60 13.22 14.58
N ILE A 88 -5.91 12.07 14.47
CA ILE A 88 -4.78 11.71 15.31
C ILE A 88 -3.53 12.53 14.95
N ILE A 89 -3.27 12.70 13.65
CA ILE A 89 -2.06 13.39 13.17
C ILE A 89 -2.22 14.91 13.10
N LYS A 90 -3.47 15.40 13.10
CA LYS A 90 -3.78 16.82 13.03
C LYS A 90 -3.32 17.52 14.32
N GLY A 91 -2.32 18.37 14.21
CA GLY A 91 -1.83 19.11 15.38
C GLY A 91 -0.73 20.09 15.01
N LYS A 92 -0.20 20.77 16.03
CA LYS A 92 0.94 21.70 15.88
C LYS A 92 2.25 20.96 15.64
N GLN A 93 2.33 19.71 16.12
CA GLN A 93 3.51 18.86 15.98
C GLN A 93 3.15 17.70 15.07
N PRO A 94 3.98 17.41 14.06
CA PRO A 94 3.78 16.23 13.21
C PRO A 94 3.99 14.95 14.03
N PRO A 95 3.44 13.81 13.60
CA PRO A 95 3.72 12.53 14.23
C PRO A 95 5.22 12.19 14.12
N VAL A 96 5.72 11.43 15.07
CA VAL A 96 7.10 10.91 15.05
C VAL A 96 7.30 9.96 13.88
N SER A 97 6.31 9.09 13.67
CA SER A 97 6.25 8.18 12.53
C SER A 97 4.83 7.68 12.31
N PHE A 98 4.55 7.20 11.11
CA PHE A 98 3.37 6.37 10.85
C PHE A 98 3.68 5.31 9.80
N GLN A 99 2.95 4.22 9.87
CA GLN A 99 2.97 3.14 8.89
C GLN A 99 1.53 2.78 8.55
N ILE A 100 1.26 2.64 7.28
CA ILE A 100 -0.07 2.23 6.77
C ILE A 100 0.17 1.14 5.74
N THR A 101 -0.45 -0.01 5.95
CA THR A 101 -0.45 -1.08 4.97
C THR A 101 -1.84 -1.16 4.33
N PHE A 102 -1.90 -0.76 3.07
CA PHE A 102 -3.08 -0.88 2.23
C PHE A 102 -3.15 -2.25 1.57
N PHE A 103 -4.35 -2.66 1.24
CA PHE A 103 -4.64 -3.87 0.50
C PHE A 103 -5.61 -3.55 -0.64
N LEU A 104 -5.36 -4.15 -1.79
CA LEU A 104 -6.24 -4.11 -2.94
C LEU A 104 -6.47 -5.54 -3.41
N GLU A 105 -7.71 -6.01 -3.29
CA GLU A 105 -8.11 -7.31 -3.77
C GLU A 105 -7.87 -7.41 -5.29
N LYS A 106 -7.46 -8.59 -5.79
CA LYS A 106 -7.09 -8.79 -7.20
C LYS A 106 -8.18 -8.36 -8.18
N ASP A 107 -9.45 -8.62 -7.86
CA ASP A 107 -10.57 -8.26 -8.74
C ASP A 107 -10.78 -6.74 -8.74
N LYS A 108 -10.60 -6.07 -7.60
CA LYS A 108 -10.61 -4.61 -7.53
C LYS A 108 -9.44 -4.00 -8.30
N ALA A 109 -8.24 -4.60 -8.19
CA ALA A 109 -7.07 -4.15 -8.94
C ALA A 109 -7.27 -4.29 -10.45
N SER A 110 -7.79 -5.43 -10.90
CA SER A 110 -8.13 -5.66 -12.30
C SER A 110 -9.11 -4.60 -12.85
N ASN A 111 -10.13 -4.26 -12.08
CA ASN A 111 -11.10 -3.24 -12.46
C ASN A 111 -10.49 -1.82 -12.45
N LEU A 112 -9.70 -1.49 -11.42
CA LEU A 112 -9.10 -0.16 -11.26
C LEU A 112 -8.11 0.16 -12.37
N PHE A 113 -7.33 -0.82 -12.79
CA PHE A 113 -6.33 -0.66 -13.83
C PHE A 113 -6.80 -1.11 -15.22
N ASN A 114 -8.05 -1.59 -15.30
CA ASN A 114 -8.67 -2.10 -16.55
C ASN A 114 -7.81 -3.19 -17.23
N ASP A 115 -7.24 -4.09 -16.43
CA ASP A 115 -6.41 -5.19 -16.89
C ASP A 115 -6.82 -6.52 -16.25
N SER A 116 -7.38 -7.41 -17.07
CA SER A 116 -7.84 -8.73 -16.64
C SER A 116 -6.70 -9.69 -16.27
N MET A 117 -5.45 -9.40 -16.64
CA MET A 117 -4.32 -10.25 -16.29
C MET A 117 -4.06 -10.28 -14.77
N LEU A 118 -4.36 -9.18 -14.07
CA LEU A 118 -4.27 -9.13 -12.61
C LEU A 118 -5.23 -10.10 -11.91
N ALA A 119 -6.42 -10.32 -12.49
CA ALA A 119 -7.41 -11.24 -11.93
C ALA A 119 -7.17 -12.71 -12.30
N ASN A 120 -6.40 -12.99 -13.36
CA ASN A 120 -6.27 -14.34 -13.90
C ASN A 120 -5.35 -15.26 -13.09
N ASN A 121 -4.48 -14.72 -12.24
CA ASN A 121 -3.60 -15.53 -11.41
C ASN A 121 -4.35 -16.04 -10.17
N GLN A 122 -4.63 -17.34 -10.10
CA GLN A 122 -5.37 -17.96 -9.00
C GLN A 122 -4.57 -18.05 -7.69
N ASP A 123 -3.25 -17.89 -7.76
CA ASP A 123 -2.37 -17.97 -6.60
C ASP A 123 -2.22 -16.62 -5.88
N ILE A 124 -2.85 -15.56 -6.39
CA ILE A 124 -2.82 -14.21 -5.82
C ILE A 124 -4.16 -13.90 -5.17
N ASP A 125 -4.11 -13.46 -3.91
CA ASP A 125 -5.27 -12.93 -3.17
C ASP A 125 -5.44 -11.43 -3.40
N GLY A 126 -4.34 -10.71 -3.57
CA GLY A 126 -4.35 -9.27 -3.80
C GLY A 126 -2.97 -8.64 -3.74
N PHE A 127 -2.96 -7.33 -3.65
CA PHE A 127 -1.78 -6.50 -3.70
C PHE A 127 -1.72 -5.56 -2.50
N THR A 128 -0.51 -5.21 -2.09
CA THR A 128 -0.31 -4.28 -0.98
C THR A 128 0.47 -3.06 -1.41
N LEU A 129 0.15 -1.93 -0.75
CA LEU A 129 0.99 -0.75 -0.69
C LEU A 129 1.34 -0.48 0.76
N HIS A 130 2.61 -0.41 1.06
CA HIS A 130 3.09 -0.07 2.38
C HIS A 130 3.67 1.34 2.38
N LEU A 131 3.04 2.24 3.12
CA LEU A 131 3.53 3.59 3.36
C LEU A 131 4.20 3.66 4.73
N SER A 132 5.39 4.25 4.76
CA SER A 132 6.15 4.46 5.99
C SER A 132 6.68 5.89 6.04
N TYR A 133 6.25 6.65 7.04
CA TYR A 133 6.80 7.95 7.36
C TYR A 133 7.69 7.85 8.58
N ARG A 134 8.94 8.24 8.42
CA ARG A 134 9.93 8.29 9.49
C ARG A 134 11.03 9.28 9.13
N ASN A 135 11.57 10.00 10.13
CA ASN A 135 12.68 10.93 9.92
C ASN A 135 12.43 11.95 8.80
N HIS A 136 11.20 12.49 8.73
CA HIS A 136 10.76 13.43 7.69
C HIS A 136 10.76 12.86 6.25
N THR A 137 10.88 11.56 6.12
CA THR A 137 10.84 10.87 4.83
C THR A 137 9.59 10.01 4.75
N LEU A 138 8.85 10.11 3.67
CA LEU A 138 7.73 9.23 3.35
C LEU A 138 8.15 8.30 2.22
N SER A 139 8.14 7.01 2.50
CA SER A 139 8.42 5.95 1.53
C SER A 139 7.17 5.14 1.25
N LEU A 140 7.09 4.64 0.03
CA LEU A 140 6.05 3.73 -0.43
C LEU A 140 6.72 2.49 -1.02
N SER A 141 6.25 1.32 -0.67
CA SER A 141 6.66 0.07 -1.29
C SER A 141 5.46 -0.78 -1.68
N THR A 142 5.64 -1.55 -2.74
CA THR A 142 4.66 -2.47 -3.29
C THR A 142 4.83 -3.88 -2.71
N GLY A 143 3.79 -4.68 -2.77
CA GLY A 143 3.87 -6.09 -2.44
C GLY A 143 2.71 -6.88 -3.05
N THR A 144 2.87 -8.19 -3.14
CA THR A 144 1.84 -9.11 -3.62
C THR A 144 1.55 -10.14 -2.55
N VAL A 145 0.27 -10.39 -2.31
CA VAL A 145 -0.19 -11.40 -1.36
C VAL A 145 -0.57 -12.64 -2.14
N PHE A 146 0.16 -13.72 -1.90
CA PHE A 146 -0.07 -15.03 -2.51
C PHE A 146 -0.82 -15.95 -1.55
N SER A 147 -1.86 -16.62 -2.05
CA SER A 147 -2.55 -17.70 -1.33
C SER A 147 -1.71 -18.98 -1.26
N ARG A 148 -0.79 -19.15 -2.22
CA ARG A 148 0.16 -20.26 -2.30
C ARG A 148 1.53 -19.75 -2.72
N PHE A 149 2.57 -20.50 -2.37
CA PHE A 149 3.92 -20.18 -2.84
C PHE A 149 3.96 -20.22 -4.38
N SER A 150 4.29 -19.10 -4.99
CA SER A 150 4.47 -18.96 -6.43
C SER A 150 5.85 -18.44 -6.76
N LEU A 151 6.44 -18.94 -7.85
CA LEU A 151 7.67 -18.39 -8.43
C LEU A 151 7.37 -17.39 -9.56
N ASP A 152 6.09 -17.18 -9.85
CA ASP A 152 5.65 -16.22 -10.87
C ASP A 152 5.87 -14.79 -10.36
N ARG A 153 6.69 -14.06 -11.09
CA ARG A 153 7.01 -12.66 -10.80
C ARG A 153 6.36 -11.68 -11.79
N ASP A 154 5.61 -12.17 -12.75
CA ASP A 154 5.01 -11.31 -13.75
C ASP A 154 3.92 -10.44 -13.14
N SER A 155 3.14 -11.00 -12.22
CA SER A 155 2.12 -10.25 -11.47
C SER A 155 2.73 -9.20 -10.52
N GLU A 156 3.88 -9.48 -9.90
CA GLU A 156 4.62 -8.49 -9.09
C GLU A 156 5.07 -7.31 -9.95
N ARG A 157 5.69 -7.60 -11.10
CA ARG A 157 6.16 -6.57 -12.05
C ARG A 157 4.99 -5.76 -12.62
N LEU A 158 3.89 -6.42 -12.90
CA LEU A 158 2.70 -5.77 -13.41
C LEU A 158 2.14 -4.81 -12.36
N TRP A 159 2.05 -5.25 -11.10
CA TRP A 159 1.65 -4.41 -9.98
C TRP A 159 2.56 -3.20 -9.79
N ASP A 160 3.87 -3.39 -9.79
CA ASP A 160 4.87 -2.32 -9.70
C ASP A 160 4.69 -1.28 -10.81
N HIS A 161 4.47 -1.75 -12.05
CA HIS A 161 4.22 -0.87 -13.19
C HIS A 161 2.95 -0.03 -13.01
N TYR A 162 1.86 -0.64 -12.53
CA TYR A 162 0.61 0.06 -12.30
C TYR A 162 0.74 1.08 -11.17
N VAL A 163 1.40 0.74 -10.09
CA VAL A 163 1.62 1.67 -8.98
C VAL A 163 2.46 2.86 -9.44
N ALA A 164 3.52 2.64 -10.20
CA ALA A 164 4.35 3.71 -10.75
C ALA A 164 3.53 4.66 -11.66
N ALA A 165 2.68 4.10 -12.53
CA ALA A 165 1.80 4.88 -13.40
C ALA A 165 0.74 5.65 -12.60
N TRP A 166 0.14 5.00 -11.60
CA TRP A 166 -0.88 5.58 -10.73
C TRP A 166 -0.34 6.74 -9.90
N ILE A 167 0.86 6.61 -9.32
CA ILE A 167 1.52 7.69 -8.59
C ILE A 167 1.74 8.91 -9.49
N LYS A 168 2.23 8.70 -10.72
CA LYS A 168 2.40 9.77 -11.71
C LYS A 168 1.08 10.44 -12.06
N GLN A 169 0.01 9.66 -12.26
CA GLN A 169 -1.32 10.18 -12.54
C GLN A 169 -1.86 11.04 -11.39
N LYS A 170 -1.56 10.66 -10.15
CA LYS A 170 -1.95 11.43 -8.95
C LYS A 170 -1.05 12.64 -8.71
N GLN A 171 -0.06 12.91 -9.56
CA GLN A 171 0.89 14.01 -9.42
C GLN A 171 1.67 13.97 -8.10
N LEU A 172 1.93 12.77 -7.59
CA LEU A 172 2.79 12.56 -6.44
C LEU A 172 4.23 12.53 -6.93
N ASP A 173 5.03 13.53 -6.57
CA ASP A 173 6.45 13.57 -6.89
C ASP A 173 7.20 12.54 -6.05
N PHE A 174 7.93 11.64 -6.69
CA PHE A 174 8.71 10.61 -6.01
C PHE A 174 10.01 10.33 -6.78
N GLU A 175 11.00 9.85 -6.05
CA GLU A 175 12.25 9.32 -6.58
C GLU A 175 12.27 7.80 -6.34
N GLU A 176 12.69 7.03 -7.33
CA GLU A 176 13.00 5.62 -7.15
C GLU A 176 14.17 5.48 -6.17
N ALA A 177 13.98 4.66 -5.13
CA ALA A 177 14.97 4.44 -4.08
C ALA A 177 16.01 3.39 -4.47
#